data_0f54d7317cede2e551c1ca352256237e
#
_entry.id   0f54d7317cede2e551c1ca352256237e
#
_cell.length_a   1.000
_cell.length_b   1.000
_cell.length_c   1.000
_cell.angle_alpha   90.00
_cell.angle_beta   90.00
_cell.angle_gamma   90.00
#
_symmetry.space_group_name_H-M   'P 1'
#
loop_
_entity.id
_entity.type
_entity.pdbx_description
1 polymer ?
#
loop_
_entity_poly.entity_id
_entity_poly.type
_entity_poly.pdbx_seq_one_letter_code
_entity_poly.pdbx_strand_id
1 'polypeptide(L)'
;VKVVVLGSGVIGLTSAWYLNQAGFDVTVIDRQARSAEETSFANAGQISYGYSSPWAAPGIPTKAIKWLFEQHAPLKIKPSVSPELITWASQMLSNCQLDKYRVNKSRMLTIANRSRECLAKLNQEFELNYQGRSQGTLQIFRTNAQLKAVEKDMALLEESGTQFKLLDAEQCLKQEPGLTNMRGDLVGGLYLPDDQTGDCYLFCQHLQQMAQQAGVKFLFNTDIDALITTKQNVVGVQTSQGVINADHYVVALGSYSKSILSPIGIDIPVYPVKGYSLTLPVINEQQAPTSTIMDETYKVALTRFDHRIRVAGTAELAGFDPSLPTKRIATLKHVVSNLFPQGVDFSQADYWTGFRPMTPDGTPIIGNTQYTNLYTNTGHGTLGWTMACGSADILTELMASNGEKRISELSVNRYAS
;
A
#
# COMPACT_ATOMS: atom_id res chain seq x y z
N VAL A 1 -27.28 -13.06 1.29
CA VAL A 1 -27.11 -11.61 1.45
C VAL A 1 -26.21 -11.12 0.30
N LYS A 2 -26.71 -10.15 -0.48
CA LYS A 2 -25.98 -9.58 -1.62
C LYS A 2 -25.06 -8.44 -1.18
N VAL A 3 -23.81 -8.47 -1.63
CA VAL A 3 -22.84 -7.43 -1.37
C VAL A 3 -22.28 -6.88 -2.68
N VAL A 4 -22.25 -5.57 -2.81
CA VAL A 4 -21.54 -4.89 -3.90
C VAL A 4 -20.23 -4.31 -3.36
N VAL A 5 -19.10 -4.71 -3.95
CA VAL A 5 -17.77 -4.16 -3.69
C VAL A 5 -17.40 -3.19 -4.80
N LEU A 6 -17.12 -1.95 -4.45
CA LEU A 6 -16.74 -0.87 -5.36
C LEU A 6 -15.22 -0.80 -5.47
N GLY A 7 -14.69 -1.16 -6.64
CA GLY A 7 -13.26 -1.24 -6.94
C GLY A 7 -12.71 -2.67 -6.86
N SER A 8 -11.88 -3.03 -7.84
CA SER A 8 -11.22 -4.33 -7.97
C SER A 8 -9.68 -4.24 -7.85
N GLY A 9 -9.16 -3.21 -7.18
CA GLY A 9 -7.79 -3.21 -6.69
C GLY A 9 -7.56 -4.32 -5.65
N VAL A 10 -6.32 -4.51 -5.19
CA VAL A 10 -5.99 -5.58 -4.23
C VAL A 10 -6.90 -5.59 -3.00
N ILE A 11 -7.30 -4.42 -2.51
CA ILE A 11 -8.19 -4.30 -1.33
C ILE A 11 -9.61 -4.76 -1.65
N GLY A 12 -10.18 -4.29 -2.76
CA GLY A 12 -11.53 -4.69 -3.16
C GLY A 12 -11.62 -6.17 -3.50
N LEU A 13 -10.60 -6.69 -4.17
CA LEU A 13 -10.56 -8.09 -4.59
C LEU A 13 -10.39 -9.06 -3.40
N THR A 14 -9.50 -8.74 -2.45
CA THR A 14 -9.39 -9.52 -1.21
C THR A 14 -10.67 -9.43 -0.39
N SER A 15 -11.31 -8.25 -0.29
CA SER A 15 -12.60 -8.10 0.38
C SER A 15 -13.67 -8.97 -0.29
N ALA A 16 -13.75 -8.98 -1.61
CA ALA A 16 -14.72 -9.80 -2.35
C ALA A 16 -14.50 -11.30 -2.11
N TRP A 17 -13.23 -11.74 -2.10
CA TRP A 17 -12.87 -13.13 -1.80
C TRP A 17 -13.31 -13.55 -0.39
N TYR A 18 -12.88 -12.81 0.64
CA TYR A 18 -13.20 -13.17 2.03
C TYR A 18 -14.70 -13.10 2.32
N LEU A 19 -15.41 -12.11 1.79
CA LEU A 19 -16.88 -12.02 1.90
C LEU A 19 -17.57 -13.21 1.21
N ASN A 20 -17.11 -13.61 0.03
CA ASN A 20 -17.67 -14.78 -0.65
C ASN A 20 -17.44 -16.06 0.15
N GLN A 21 -16.22 -16.26 0.70
CA GLN A 21 -15.93 -17.40 1.59
C GLN A 21 -16.78 -17.40 2.86
N ALA A 22 -17.23 -16.25 3.33
CA ALA A 22 -18.18 -16.11 4.44
C ALA A 22 -19.66 -16.30 4.04
N GLY A 23 -19.94 -16.66 2.79
CA GLY A 23 -21.28 -16.98 2.29
C GLY A 23 -22.09 -15.81 1.72
N PHE A 24 -21.46 -14.66 1.44
CA PHE A 24 -22.12 -13.55 0.77
C PHE A 24 -22.14 -13.76 -0.77
N ASP A 25 -23.24 -13.32 -1.42
CA ASP A 25 -23.33 -13.23 -2.90
C ASP A 25 -22.70 -11.91 -3.35
N VAL A 26 -21.46 -11.97 -3.84
CA VAL A 26 -20.62 -10.79 -4.07
C VAL A 26 -20.60 -10.40 -5.55
N THR A 27 -20.79 -9.11 -5.81
CA THR A 27 -20.57 -8.48 -7.12
C THR A 27 -19.53 -7.37 -6.96
N VAL A 28 -18.49 -7.39 -7.79
CA VAL A 28 -17.44 -6.36 -7.83
C VAL A 28 -17.67 -5.47 -9.04
N ILE A 29 -17.58 -4.16 -8.87
CA ILE A 29 -17.70 -3.16 -9.94
C ILE A 29 -16.39 -2.42 -10.11
N ASP A 30 -15.88 -2.32 -11.34
CA ASP A 30 -14.70 -1.54 -11.65
C ASP A 30 -14.79 -0.88 -13.03
N ARG A 31 -14.25 0.32 -13.15
CA ARG A 31 -14.18 1.06 -14.42
C ARG A 31 -13.15 0.48 -15.40
N GLN A 32 -12.16 -0.26 -14.90
CA GLN A 32 -11.12 -0.87 -15.72
C GLN A 32 -11.61 -2.17 -16.39
N ALA A 33 -10.87 -2.64 -17.37
CA ALA A 33 -11.22 -3.84 -18.14
C ALA A 33 -10.96 -5.14 -17.35
N ARG A 34 -10.14 -5.07 -16.29
CA ARG A 34 -9.81 -6.18 -15.39
C ARG A 34 -9.35 -5.66 -14.02
N SER A 35 -9.17 -6.56 -13.08
CA SER A 35 -8.73 -6.18 -11.73
C SER A 35 -7.30 -5.65 -11.69
N ALA A 36 -7.04 -4.75 -10.73
CA ALA A 36 -5.71 -4.24 -10.37
C ALA A 36 -5.00 -3.39 -11.44
N GLU A 37 -5.70 -2.76 -12.36
CA GLU A 37 -5.10 -1.93 -13.42
C GLU A 37 -4.71 -0.51 -12.96
N GLU A 38 -4.91 -0.17 -11.68
CA GLU A 38 -4.50 1.13 -11.12
C GLU A 38 -3.37 0.98 -10.09
N THR A 39 -3.51 1.50 -8.88
CA THR A 39 -2.44 1.51 -7.85
C THR A 39 -1.86 0.11 -7.53
N SER A 40 -2.62 -0.95 -7.75
CA SER A 40 -2.18 -2.33 -7.56
C SER A 40 -1.37 -2.90 -8.74
N PHE A 41 -1.31 -2.21 -9.88
CA PHE A 41 -0.67 -2.70 -11.11
C PHE A 41 0.85 -2.80 -11.00
N ALA A 42 1.50 -1.72 -10.55
CA ALA A 42 2.96 -1.66 -10.52
C ALA A 42 3.49 -0.99 -9.24
N ASN A 43 2.93 -1.38 -8.09
CA ASN A 43 3.44 -1.01 -6.78
C ASN A 43 4.83 -1.63 -6.50
N ALA A 44 5.43 -1.34 -5.34
CA ALA A 44 6.77 -1.80 -5.00
C ALA A 44 6.93 -3.32 -4.88
N GLY A 45 5.83 -4.09 -4.80
CA GLY A 45 5.88 -5.54 -4.63
C GLY A 45 6.30 -6.01 -3.24
N GLN A 46 6.42 -5.11 -2.28
CA GLN A 46 6.76 -5.44 -0.90
C GLN A 46 5.55 -5.96 -0.14
N ILE A 47 5.75 -7.02 0.63
CA ILE A 47 4.86 -7.54 1.64
C ILE A 47 5.63 -7.46 2.95
N SER A 48 5.73 -6.24 3.50
CA SER A 48 6.64 -5.90 4.60
C SER A 48 5.87 -5.66 5.89
N TYR A 49 5.65 -6.71 6.64
CA TYR A 49 4.92 -6.65 7.91
C TYR A 49 5.67 -5.82 8.94
N GLY A 50 7.00 -6.00 9.04
CA GLY A 50 7.86 -5.26 9.95
C GLY A 50 8.07 -3.79 9.56
N TYR A 51 7.95 -3.46 8.28
CA TYR A 51 8.07 -2.07 7.79
C TYR A 51 6.76 -1.28 7.89
N SER A 52 5.72 -1.83 8.52
CA SER A 52 4.39 -1.22 8.62
C SER A 52 4.38 -0.06 9.61
N SER A 53 4.66 1.15 9.10
CA SER A 53 4.75 2.37 9.90
C SER A 53 4.07 3.56 9.20
N PRO A 54 3.43 4.47 9.94
CA PRO A 54 2.85 5.68 9.36
C PRO A 54 3.94 6.64 8.87
N TRP A 55 3.64 7.39 7.82
CA TRP A 55 4.53 8.47 7.36
C TRP A 55 4.61 9.63 8.34
N ALA A 56 3.51 9.90 9.06
CA ALA A 56 3.44 10.91 10.09
C ALA A 56 4.26 10.46 11.32
N ALA A 57 5.56 10.72 11.33
CA ALA A 57 6.47 10.33 12.38
C ALA A 57 7.22 11.56 12.96
N PRO A 58 7.68 11.49 14.22
CA PRO A 58 8.50 12.55 14.82
C PRO A 58 9.72 12.86 13.94
N GLY A 59 9.98 14.16 13.71
CA GLY A 59 11.09 14.64 12.87
C GLY A 59 10.82 14.69 11.37
N ILE A 60 9.72 14.13 10.87
CA ILE A 60 9.33 14.24 9.44
C ILE A 60 9.11 15.69 9.01
N PRO A 61 8.48 16.59 9.80
CA PRO A 61 8.31 17.99 9.38
C PRO A 61 9.64 18.68 9.06
N THR A 62 10.66 18.49 9.91
CA THR A 62 12.01 19.06 9.69
C THR A 62 12.69 18.45 8.46
N LYS A 63 12.56 17.14 8.26
CA LYS A 63 13.09 16.45 7.07
C LYS A 63 12.40 16.90 5.78
N ALA A 64 11.08 17.09 5.81
CA ALA A 64 10.31 17.55 4.65
C ALA A 64 10.78 18.91 4.14
N ILE A 65 11.10 19.85 5.02
CA ILE A 65 11.66 21.16 4.64
C ILE A 65 13.01 20.98 3.93
N LYS A 66 13.88 20.11 4.44
CA LYS A 66 15.18 19.82 3.82
C LYS A 66 15.02 19.23 2.42
N TRP A 67 14.09 18.29 2.25
CA TRP A 67 13.83 17.64 0.97
C TRP A 67 13.34 18.59 -0.15
N LEU A 68 12.75 19.74 0.18
CA LEU A 68 12.34 20.71 -0.83
C LEU A 68 13.51 21.20 -1.67
N PHE A 69 14.72 21.23 -1.11
CA PHE A 69 15.95 21.74 -1.75
C PHE A 69 16.83 20.63 -2.33
N GLU A 70 16.53 19.36 -2.10
CA GLU A 70 17.33 18.24 -2.62
C GLU A 70 16.92 17.84 -4.04
N GLN A 71 17.89 17.50 -4.89
CA GLN A 71 17.63 17.09 -6.27
C GLN A 71 16.88 15.76 -6.33
N HIS A 72 17.31 14.75 -5.55
CA HIS A 72 16.73 13.42 -5.49
C HIS A 72 15.87 13.20 -4.25
N ALA A 73 15.15 14.24 -3.83
CA ALA A 73 14.32 14.17 -2.64
C ALA A 73 13.25 13.07 -2.73
N PRO A 74 13.01 12.32 -1.65
CA PRO A 74 11.96 11.30 -1.60
C PRO A 74 10.55 11.89 -1.71
N LEU A 75 10.36 13.16 -1.32
CA LEU A 75 9.09 13.87 -1.40
C LEU A 75 9.24 15.18 -2.17
N LYS A 76 8.30 15.44 -3.08
CA LYS A 76 8.12 16.73 -3.74
C LYS A 76 6.68 17.22 -3.61
N ILE A 77 6.53 18.55 -3.59
CA ILE A 77 5.22 19.21 -3.53
C ILE A 77 5.09 20.03 -4.82
N LYS A 78 4.02 19.82 -5.58
CA LYS A 78 3.72 20.63 -6.75
C LYS A 78 3.27 22.02 -6.29
N PRO A 79 3.65 23.11 -7.00
CA PRO A 79 3.33 24.47 -6.59
C PRO A 79 1.82 24.79 -6.48
N SER A 80 0.98 24.03 -7.17
CA SER A 80 -0.49 24.19 -7.09
C SER A 80 -1.01 23.60 -5.76
N VAL A 81 -1.15 24.45 -4.76
CA VAL A 81 -1.64 24.06 -3.44
C VAL A 81 -3.17 24.17 -3.41
N SER A 82 -3.85 23.04 -3.21
CA SER A 82 -5.31 23.01 -3.02
C SER A 82 -5.69 23.11 -1.53
N PRO A 83 -6.88 23.61 -1.19
CA PRO A 83 -7.39 23.59 0.19
C PRO A 83 -7.39 22.20 0.80
N GLU A 84 -7.67 21.18 -0.02
CA GLU A 84 -7.65 19.77 0.38
C GLU A 84 -6.25 19.32 0.82
N LEU A 85 -5.19 19.69 0.06
CA LEU A 85 -3.81 19.40 0.42
C LEU A 85 -3.43 20.08 1.74
N ILE A 86 -3.83 21.34 1.95
CA ILE A 86 -3.55 22.08 3.20
C ILE A 86 -4.18 21.35 4.39
N THR A 87 -5.46 20.98 4.27
CA THR A 87 -6.18 20.29 5.34
C THR A 87 -5.53 18.94 5.66
N TRP A 88 -5.26 18.12 4.63
CA TRP A 88 -4.60 16.83 4.80
C TRP A 88 -3.20 16.98 5.42
N ALA A 89 -2.40 17.92 4.94
CA ALA A 89 -1.05 18.17 5.47
C ALA A 89 -1.07 18.64 6.92
N SER A 90 -2.02 19.51 7.31
CA SER A 90 -2.18 19.96 8.70
C SER A 90 -2.54 18.78 9.62
N GLN A 91 -3.43 17.90 9.20
CA GLN A 91 -3.77 16.69 9.94
C GLN A 91 -2.57 15.73 10.03
N MET A 92 -1.81 15.54 8.93
CA MET A 92 -0.59 14.74 8.94
C MET A 92 0.44 15.30 9.93
N LEU A 93 0.67 16.61 9.93
CA LEU A 93 1.59 17.28 10.87
C LEU A 93 1.14 17.06 12.33
N SER A 94 -0.16 17.13 12.60
CA SER A 94 -0.70 16.87 13.95
C SER A 94 -0.46 15.43 14.42
N ASN A 95 -0.32 14.46 13.48
CA ASN A 95 -0.02 13.07 13.77
C ASN A 95 1.49 12.77 13.93
N CYS A 96 2.38 13.74 13.69
CA CYS A 96 3.83 13.58 13.90
C CYS A 96 4.27 13.58 15.37
N GLN A 97 3.35 13.68 16.32
CA GLN A 97 3.63 13.56 17.74
C GLN A 97 3.90 12.10 18.13
N LEU A 98 4.82 11.87 19.07
CA LEU A 98 5.28 10.53 19.43
C LEU A 98 4.14 9.61 19.89
N ASP A 99 3.22 10.11 20.71
CA ASP A 99 2.11 9.31 21.23
C ASP A 99 1.14 8.90 20.12
N LYS A 100 0.80 9.83 19.22
CA LYS A 100 -0.03 9.53 18.05
C LYS A 100 0.66 8.55 17.09
N TYR A 101 1.97 8.75 16.87
CA TYR A 101 2.76 7.83 16.06
C TYR A 101 2.72 6.40 16.60
N ARG A 102 2.92 6.22 17.91
CA ARG A 102 2.85 4.89 18.55
C ARG A 102 1.50 4.22 18.37
N VAL A 103 0.41 4.95 18.63
CA VAL A 103 -0.95 4.44 18.44
C VAL A 103 -1.20 4.03 16.99
N ASN A 104 -0.86 4.88 16.04
CA ASN A 104 -1.08 4.61 14.62
C ASN A 104 -0.21 3.46 14.13
N LYS A 105 1.06 3.39 14.55
CA LYS A 105 1.96 2.27 14.23
C LYS A 105 1.42 0.94 14.78
N SER A 106 0.95 0.92 16.03
CA SER A 106 0.34 -0.27 16.64
C SER A 106 -0.86 -0.78 15.84
N ARG A 107 -1.77 0.13 15.42
CA ARG A 107 -2.92 -0.22 14.55
C ARG A 107 -2.47 -0.84 13.24
N MET A 108 -1.48 -0.23 12.59
CA MET A 108 -0.94 -0.73 11.32
C MET A 108 -0.29 -2.10 11.47
N LEU A 109 0.53 -2.32 12.52
CA LEU A 109 1.15 -3.61 12.82
C LEU A 109 0.12 -4.69 13.12
N THR A 110 -0.96 -4.38 13.83
CA THR A 110 -2.06 -5.33 14.09
C THR A 110 -2.68 -5.82 12.78
N ILE A 111 -3.00 -4.91 11.86
CA ILE A 111 -3.56 -5.27 10.55
C ILE A 111 -2.55 -6.05 9.71
N ALA A 112 -1.28 -5.63 9.70
CA ALA A 112 -0.21 -6.28 8.96
C ALA A 112 0.05 -7.71 9.46
N ASN A 113 0.11 -7.94 10.77
CA ASN A 113 0.28 -9.27 11.35
C ASN A 113 -0.90 -10.18 11.02
N ARG A 114 -2.13 -9.67 11.12
CA ARG A 114 -3.31 -10.42 10.68
C ARG A 114 -3.24 -10.76 9.20
N SER A 115 -2.78 -9.83 8.37
CA SER A 115 -2.60 -10.05 6.93
C SER A 115 -1.55 -11.13 6.65
N ARG A 116 -0.48 -11.20 7.43
CA ARG A 116 0.53 -12.28 7.35
C ARG A 116 -0.09 -13.65 7.53
N GLU A 117 -0.89 -13.81 8.58
CA GLU A 117 -1.57 -15.07 8.87
C GLU A 117 -2.57 -15.44 7.76
N CYS A 118 -3.37 -14.48 7.31
CA CYS A 118 -4.35 -14.67 6.25
C CYS A 118 -3.69 -15.04 4.92
N LEU A 119 -2.63 -14.34 4.51
CA LEU A 119 -1.91 -14.63 3.27
C LEU A 119 -1.18 -15.98 3.35
N ALA A 120 -0.64 -16.35 4.51
CA ALA A 120 -0.02 -17.65 4.71
C ALA A 120 -1.04 -18.80 4.54
N LYS A 121 -2.24 -18.68 5.12
CA LYS A 121 -3.33 -19.64 4.93
C LYS A 121 -3.74 -19.74 3.46
N LEU A 122 -3.92 -18.60 2.80
CA LEU A 122 -4.31 -18.56 1.40
C LEU A 122 -3.27 -19.27 0.51
N ASN A 123 -1.97 -19.07 0.76
CA ASN A 123 -0.89 -19.73 0.04
C ASN A 123 -0.76 -21.24 0.37
N GLN A 124 -1.23 -21.68 1.53
CA GLN A 124 -1.27 -23.11 1.90
C GLN A 124 -2.44 -23.83 1.22
N GLU A 125 -3.56 -23.15 1.05
CA GLU A 125 -4.77 -23.72 0.45
C GLU A 125 -4.74 -23.68 -1.08
N PHE A 126 -4.06 -22.70 -1.66
CA PHE A 126 -4.04 -22.45 -3.11
C PHE A 126 -2.63 -22.17 -3.62
N GLU A 127 -2.29 -22.76 -4.76
CA GLU A 127 -1.02 -22.50 -5.46
C GLU A 127 -1.07 -21.14 -6.19
N LEU A 128 -0.82 -20.06 -5.47
CA LEU A 128 -0.80 -18.72 -6.03
C LEU A 128 0.59 -18.35 -6.56
N ASN A 129 0.76 -18.36 -7.88
CA ASN A 129 2.01 -17.96 -8.50
C ASN A 129 2.03 -16.44 -8.78
N TYR A 130 2.39 -15.65 -7.78
CA TYR A 130 2.59 -14.21 -7.90
C TYR A 130 4.09 -13.82 -7.81
N GLN A 131 4.98 -14.74 -8.18
CA GLN A 131 6.43 -14.56 -8.10
C GLN A 131 6.89 -14.19 -6.67
N GLY A 132 6.26 -14.83 -5.68
CA GLY A 132 6.49 -14.56 -4.25
C GLY A 132 7.85 -15.08 -3.79
N ARG A 133 8.52 -14.30 -2.90
CA ARG A 133 9.76 -14.68 -2.23
C ARG A 133 9.68 -14.37 -0.75
N SER A 134 10.22 -15.27 0.08
CA SER A 134 10.28 -15.14 1.54
C SER A 134 11.76 -15.03 1.99
N GLN A 135 12.43 -13.99 1.51
CA GLN A 135 13.88 -13.76 1.75
C GLN A 135 14.12 -12.44 2.50
N GLY A 136 13.08 -11.89 3.10
CA GLY A 136 13.16 -10.70 3.91
C GLY A 136 13.31 -9.40 3.13
N THR A 137 13.37 -8.30 3.87
CA THR A 137 13.71 -6.96 3.39
C THR A 137 14.97 -6.47 4.06
N LEU A 138 15.92 -5.96 3.30
CA LEU A 138 17.12 -5.29 3.81
C LEU A 138 16.98 -3.77 3.62
N GLN A 139 16.83 -3.04 4.72
CA GLN A 139 16.93 -1.57 4.72
C GLN A 139 18.42 -1.22 4.81
N ILE A 140 18.93 -0.46 3.85
CA ILE A 140 20.33 -0.04 3.82
C ILE A 140 20.50 1.40 4.28
N PHE A 141 21.57 1.63 5.06
CA PHE A 141 21.94 2.94 5.61
C PHE A 141 23.29 3.39 5.08
N ARG A 142 23.34 4.63 4.56
CA ARG A 142 24.55 5.24 4.02
C ARG A 142 25.24 6.17 5.00
N THR A 143 24.62 6.46 6.14
CA THR A 143 25.18 7.36 7.17
C THR A 143 24.95 6.81 8.57
N ASN A 144 25.88 7.10 9.49
CA ASN A 144 25.74 6.79 10.91
C ASN A 144 24.51 7.43 11.54
N ALA A 145 24.06 8.57 11.04
CA ALA A 145 22.85 9.23 11.51
C ALA A 145 21.58 8.41 11.18
N GLN A 146 21.53 7.76 10.02
CA GLN A 146 20.43 6.84 9.67
C GLN A 146 20.46 5.59 10.55
N LEU A 147 21.63 4.98 10.73
CA LEU A 147 21.81 3.81 11.58
C LEU A 147 21.38 4.07 13.04
N LYS A 148 21.77 5.23 13.58
CA LYS A 148 21.36 5.63 14.94
C LYS A 148 19.86 5.96 15.07
N ALA A 149 19.25 6.45 13.99
CA ALA A 149 17.81 6.74 13.98
C ALA A 149 16.95 5.48 14.06
N VAL A 150 17.44 4.35 13.53
CA VAL A 150 16.67 3.10 13.52
C VAL A 150 16.56 2.44 14.90
N GLU A 151 17.43 2.76 15.84
CA GLU A 151 17.38 2.23 17.23
C GLU A 151 16.02 2.47 17.89
N LYS A 152 15.37 3.60 17.58
CA LYS A 152 14.04 3.92 18.09
C LYS A 152 12.94 3.06 17.47
N ASP A 153 13.09 2.69 16.22
CA ASP A 153 12.17 1.80 15.52
C ASP A 153 12.33 0.35 15.99
N MET A 154 13.55 -0.06 16.33
CA MET A 154 13.83 -1.40 16.87
C MET A 154 13.05 -1.68 18.15
N ALA A 155 12.96 -0.74 19.09
CA ALA A 155 12.18 -0.91 20.32
C ALA A 155 10.69 -1.20 20.01
N LEU A 156 10.11 -0.53 19.00
CA LEU A 156 8.73 -0.76 18.60
C LEU A 156 8.55 -2.09 17.85
N LEU A 157 9.57 -2.55 17.13
CA LEU A 157 9.56 -3.87 16.50
C LEU A 157 9.62 -4.98 17.55
N GLU A 158 10.45 -4.82 18.60
CA GLU A 158 10.49 -5.74 19.75
C GLU A 158 9.14 -5.81 20.47
N GLU A 159 8.54 -4.66 20.81
CA GLU A 159 7.21 -4.59 21.43
C GLU A 159 6.13 -5.30 20.61
N SER A 160 6.24 -5.29 19.28
CA SER A 160 5.28 -5.95 18.36
C SER A 160 5.62 -7.42 18.07
N GLY A 161 6.72 -7.96 18.61
CA GLY A 161 7.18 -9.32 18.33
C GLY A 161 7.72 -9.52 16.91
N THR A 162 8.03 -8.44 16.19
CA THR A 162 8.59 -8.50 14.83
C THR A 162 10.06 -8.88 14.88
N GLN A 163 10.44 -9.90 14.11
CA GLN A 163 11.84 -10.34 14.02
C GLN A 163 12.67 -9.34 13.18
N PHE A 164 13.83 -8.97 13.66
CA PHE A 164 14.77 -8.12 12.93
C PHE A 164 16.23 -8.42 13.31
N LYS A 165 17.16 -7.99 12.46
CA LYS A 165 18.60 -8.05 12.72
C LYS A 165 19.24 -6.74 12.28
N LEU A 166 20.00 -6.10 13.17
CA LEU A 166 20.86 -4.98 12.81
C LEU A 166 22.16 -5.57 12.25
N LEU A 167 22.51 -5.17 11.02
CA LEU A 167 23.66 -5.67 10.29
C LEU A 167 24.70 -4.56 10.10
N ASP A 168 25.97 -4.89 10.23
CA ASP A 168 27.05 -4.04 9.75
C ASP A 168 27.16 -4.10 8.21
N ALA A 169 28.07 -3.29 7.64
CA ALA A 169 28.23 -3.20 6.19
C ALA A 169 28.63 -4.55 5.54
N GLU A 170 29.53 -5.33 6.18
CA GLU A 170 29.96 -6.62 5.64
C GLU A 170 28.85 -7.68 5.73
N GLN A 171 28.07 -7.66 6.81
CA GLN A 171 26.91 -8.53 6.96
C GLN A 171 25.82 -8.21 5.93
N CYS A 172 25.61 -6.92 5.61
CA CYS A 172 24.72 -6.51 4.53
C CYS A 172 25.17 -7.07 3.17
N LEU A 173 26.46 -7.01 2.85
CA LEU A 173 27.02 -7.57 1.61
C LEU A 173 26.95 -9.11 1.56
N LYS A 174 26.97 -9.79 2.71
CA LYS A 174 26.72 -11.24 2.79
C LYS A 174 25.26 -11.58 2.58
N GLN A 175 24.34 -10.75 3.12
CA GLN A 175 22.91 -10.91 2.95
C GLN A 175 22.46 -10.63 1.50
N GLU A 176 23.06 -9.62 0.87
CA GLU A 176 22.80 -9.19 -0.51
C GLU A 176 24.10 -9.05 -1.30
N PRO A 177 24.61 -10.15 -1.87
CA PRO A 177 25.90 -10.14 -2.58
C PRO A 177 25.94 -9.19 -3.78
N GLY A 178 24.81 -8.91 -4.42
CA GLY A 178 24.70 -7.94 -5.52
C GLY A 178 25.05 -6.50 -5.15
N LEU A 179 25.10 -6.16 -3.84
CA LEU A 179 25.46 -4.81 -3.35
C LEU A 179 26.97 -4.54 -3.32
N THR A 180 27.80 -5.34 -3.98
CA THR A 180 29.28 -5.17 -3.96
C THR A 180 29.73 -3.78 -4.39
N ASN A 181 28.98 -3.10 -5.28
CA ASN A 181 29.28 -1.72 -5.70
C ASN A 181 29.13 -0.69 -4.57
N MET A 182 28.45 -1.05 -3.47
CA MET A 182 28.24 -0.19 -2.32
C MET A 182 29.32 -0.32 -1.24
N ARG A 183 30.35 -1.13 -1.48
CA ARG A 183 31.45 -1.29 -0.54
C ARG A 183 32.16 0.06 -0.31
N GLY A 184 32.09 0.57 0.92
CA GLY A 184 32.62 1.89 1.30
C GLY A 184 31.54 2.98 1.46
N ASP A 185 30.39 2.85 0.81
CA ASP A 185 29.27 3.78 0.93
C ASP A 185 28.16 3.27 1.85
N LEU A 186 28.27 2.02 2.29
CA LEU A 186 27.30 1.36 3.17
C LEU A 186 27.84 1.37 4.60
N VAL A 187 27.03 1.86 5.53
CA VAL A 187 27.36 1.88 6.97
C VAL A 187 26.77 0.67 7.69
N GLY A 188 25.62 0.19 7.25
CA GLY A 188 24.92 -0.96 7.84
C GLY A 188 23.51 -1.06 7.31
N GLY A 189 22.71 -1.92 7.92
CA GLY A 189 21.33 -2.14 7.54
C GLY A 189 20.47 -2.74 8.63
N LEU A 190 19.16 -2.68 8.48
CA LEU A 190 18.17 -3.42 9.26
C LEU A 190 17.56 -4.49 8.37
N TYR A 191 17.71 -5.74 8.74
CA TYR A 191 17.14 -6.88 8.05
C TYR A 191 15.88 -7.37 8.76
N LEU A 192 14.79 -7.50 8.00
CA LEU A 192 13.49 -7.98 8.43
C LEU A 192 13.25 -9.35 7.78
N PRO A 193 13.57 -10.47 8.43
CA PRO A 193 13.59 -11.81 7.82
C PRO A 193 12.21 -12.34 7.43
N ASP A 194 11.15 -11.92 8.14
CA ASP A 194 9.77 -12.38 7.90
C ASP A 194 9.06 -11.63 6.77
N ASP A 195 9.68 -10.56 6.26
CA ASP A 195 9.13 -9.81 5.14
C ASP A 195 9.21 -10.64 3.85
N GLN A 196 8.25 -10.42 2.98
CA GLN A 196 8.09 -11.12 1.72
C GLN A 196 8.02 -10.14 0.55
N THR A 197 8.13 -10.68 -0.63
CA THR A 197 7.89 -9.95 -1.88
C THR A 197 6.90 -10.69 -2.73
N GLY A 198 6.23 -10.00 -3.65
CA GLY A 198 5.38 -10.60 -4.64
C GLY A 198 4.75 -9.56 -5.57
N ASP A 199 4.48 -9.96 -6.78
CA ASP A 199 3.80 -9.11 -7.74
C ASP A 199 2.30 -9.02 -7.41
N CYS A 200 1.90 -7.87 -6.90
CA CYS A 200 0.53 -7.59 -6.50
C CYS A 200 -0.47 -7.75 -7.66
N TYR A 201 -0.07 -7.39 -8.88
CA TYR A 201 -0.92 -7.54 -10.06
C TYR A 201 -1.17 -9.02 -10.37
N LEU A 202 -0.12 -9.85 -10.40
CA LEU A 202 -0.27 -11.29 -10.63
C LEU A 202 -1.10 -11.95 -9.53
N PHE A 203 -0.88 -11.59 -8.26
CA PHE A 203 -1.73 -12.05 -7.16
C PHE A 203 -3.20 -11.72 -7.42
N CYS A 204 -3.50 -10.48 -7.81
CA CYS A 204 -4.87 -10.06 -8.11
C CYS A 204 -5.47 -10.82 -9.28
N GLN A 205 -4.70 -11.12 -10.34
CA GLN A 205 -5.21 -11.90 -11.47
C GLN A 205 -5.58 -13.33 -11.05
N HIS A 206 -4.74 -13.99 -10.26
CA HIS A 206 -5.05 -15.32 -9.72
C HIS A 206 -6.27 -15.27 -8.78
N LEU A 207 -6.30 -14.32 -7.85
CA LEU A 207 -7.41 -14.19 -6.91
C LEU A 207 -8.73 -13.85 -7.62
N GLN A 208 -8.70 -13.04 -8.69
CA GLN A 208 -9.88 -12.78 -9.52
C GLN A 208 -10.43 -14.08 -10.13
N GLN A 209 -9.56 -14.91 -10.72
CA GLN A 209 -9.97 -16.20 -11.31
C GLN A 209 -10.59 -17.12 -10.26
N MET A 210 -9.96 -17.24 -9.09
CA MET A 210 -10.49 -18.03 -7.98
C MET A 210 -11.85 -17.49 -7.49
N ALA A 211 -11.98 -16.18 -7.33
CA ALA A 211 -13.22 -15.54 -6.92
C ALA A 211 -14.35 -15.76 -7.94
N GLN A 212 -14.05 -15.70 -9.26
CA GLN A 212 -15.00 -16.01 -10.31
C GLN A 212 -15.45 -17.49 -10.27
N GLN A 213 -14.52 -18.41 -10.05
CA GLN A 213 -14.84 -19.84 -9.89
C GLN A 213 -15.68 -20.10 -8.62
N ALA A 214 -15.49 -19.32 -7.57
CA ALA A 214 -16.28 -19.36 -6.35
C ALA A 214 -17.64 -18.64 -6.47
N GLY A 215 -17.97 -18.05 -7.63
CA GLY A 215 -19.27 -17.43 -7.91
C GLY A 215 -19.32 -15.91 -7.74
N VAL A 216 -18.19 -15.25 -7.46
CA VAL A 216 -18.12 -13.77 -7.45
C VAL A 216 -18.33 -13.23 -8.86
N LYS A 217 -19.23 -12.26 -9.00
CA LYS A 217 -19.52 -11.59 -10.27
C LYS A 217 -18.66 -10.34 -10.43
N PHE A 218 -18.18 -10.08 -11.64
CA PHE A 218 -17.39 -8.89 -11.95
C PHE A 218 -18.06 -8.08 -13.06
N LEU A 219 -18.26 -6.80 -12.81
CA LEU A 219 -18.76 -5.81 -13.77
C LEU A 219 -17.62 -4.84 -14.07
N PHE A 220 -16.83 -5.19 -15.07
CA PHE A 220 -15.75 -4.36 -15.59
C PHE A 220 -16.25 -3.34 -16.60
N ASN A 221 -15.40 -2.37 -16.97
CA ASN A 221 -15.74 -1.24 -17.85
C ASN A 221 -17.02 -0.51 -17.38
N THR A 222 -17.19 -0.39 -16.05
CA THR A 222 -18.39 0.15 -15.43
C THR A 222 -17.99 1.28 -14.48
N ASP A 223 -18.25 2.51 -14.92
CA ASP A 223 -17.99 3.68 -14.07
C ASP A 223 -18.99 3.74 -12.92
N ILE A 224 -18.50 4.15 -11.75
CA ILE A 224 -19.29 4.34 -10.54
C ILE A 224 -19.50 5.84 -10.37
N ASP A 225 -20.73 6.30 -10.56
CA ASP A 225 -21.06 7.73 -10.57
C ASP A 225 -21.44 8.24 -9.18
N ALA A 226 -22.31 7.50 -8.47
CA ALA A 226 -22.81 7.93 -7.16
C ALA A 226 -23.39 6.76 -6.34
N LEU A 227 -23.48 6.98 -5.04
CA LEU A 227 -24.29 6.16 -4.14
C LEU A 227 -25.68 6.81 -3.98
N ILE A 228 -26.73 6.02 -4.19
CA ILE A 228 -28.11 6.43 -3.99
C ILE A 228 -28.51 6.11 -2.56
N THR A 229 -28.88 7.14 -1.78
CA THR A 229 -29.11 6.98 -0.35
C THR A 229 -30.53 7.38 0.07
N THR A 230 -30.98 6.77 1.16
CA THR A 230 -32.08 7.24 2.01
C THR A 230 -31.50 7.83 3.30
N LYS A 231 -32.34 8.15 4.29
CA LYS A 231 -31.83 8.69 5.58
C LYS A 231 -30.83 7.79 6.28
N GLN A 232 -30.97 6.46 6.18
CA GLN A 232 -30.16 5.48 6.95
C GLN A 232 -29.46 4.45 6.09
N ASN A 233 -29.82 4.30 4.82
CA ASN A 233 -29.34 3.21 3.97
C ASN A 233 -28.88 3.71 2.61
N VAL A 234 -27.90 3.01 2.04
CA VAL A 234 -27.63 3.01 0.60
C VAL A 234 -28.64 2.06 -0.05
N VAL A 235 -29.35 2.51 -1.07
CA VAL A 235 -30.36 1.72 -1.79
C VAL A 235 -29.90 1.31 -3.18
N GLY A 236 -28.79 1.86 -3.68
CA GLY A 236 -28.21 1.49 -4.97
C GLY A 236 -26.92 2.23 -5.27
N VAL A 237 -26.22 1.73 -6.26
CA VAL A 237 -25.05 2.38 -6.88
C VAL A 237 -25.46 2.80 -8.29
N GLN A 238 -25.38 4.10 -8.59
CA GLN A 238 -25.51 4.61 -9.94
C GLN A 238 -24.24 4.33 -10.71
N THR A 239 -24.37 3.69 -11.85
CA THR A 239 -23.23 3.35 -12.72
C THR A 239 -23.52 3.74 -14.17
N SER A 240 -22.49 3.73 -15.02
CA SER A 240 -22.61 3.90 -16.47
C SER A 240 -23.51 2.86 -17.16
N GLN A 241 -23.79 1.73 -16.48
CA GLN A 241 -24.64 0.65 -16.98
C GLN A 241 -26.01 0.57 -16.29
N GLY A 242 -26.36 1.58 -15.49
CA GLY A 242 -27.62 1.66 -14.73
C GLY A 242 -27.41 1.50 -13.23
N VAL A 243 -28.52 1.35 -12.50
CA VAL A 243 -28.50 1.24 -11.04
C VAL A 243 -28.33 -0.22 -10.62
N ILE A 244 -27.40 -0.45 -9.70
CA ILE A 244 -27.13 -1.77 -9.13
C ILE A 244 -27.51 -1.76 -7.65
N ASN A 245 -28.39 -2.68 -7.26
CA ASN A 245 -28.92 -2.79 -5.90
C ASN A 245 -28.35 -4.02 -5.18
N ALA A 246 -28.08 -3.86 -3.88
CA ALA A 246 -27.63 -4.93 -2.99
C ALA A 246 -28.10 -4.68 -1.56
N ASP A 247 -27.89 -5.66 -0.69
CA ASP A 247 -28.19 -5.53 0.74
C ASP A 247 -27.10 -4.71 1.45
N HIS A 248 -25.81 -4.88 1.04
CA HIS A 248 -24.65 -4.17 1.58
C HIS A 248 -23.72 -3.66 0.48
N TYR A 249 -22.98 -2.61 0.81
CA TYR A 249 -22.03 -1.95 -0.09
C TYR A 249 -20.69 -1.74 0.61
N VAL A 250 -19.58 -2.01 -0.10
CA VAL A 250 -18.21 -1.81 0.38
C VAL A 250 -17.47 -0.86 -0.55
N VAL A 251 -16.99 0.26 -0.03
CA VAL A 251 -16.17 1.22 -0.78
C VAL A 251 -14.70 0.85 -0.64
N ALA A 252 -14.08 0.36 -1.72
CA ALA A 252 -12.67 -0.04 -1.81
C ALA A 252 -11.96 0.65 -3.00
N LEU A 253 -12.32 1.90 -3.28
CA LEU A 253 -11.88 2.68 -4.45
C LEU A 253 -10.53 3.40 -4.26
N GLY A 254 -9.76 3.06 -3.21
CA GLY A 254 -8.47 3.67 -2.95
C GLY A 254 -8.56 5.20 -2.88
N SER A 255 -7.76 5.90 -3.67
CA SER A 255 -7.72 7.37 -3.71
C SER A 255 -9.04 7.99 -4.20
N TYR A 256 -9.86 7.25 -4.92
CA TYR A 256 -11.17 7.72 -5.43
C TYR A 256 -12.31 7.53 -4.43
N SER A 257 -12.09 6.90 -3.28
CA SER A 257 -13.12 6.66 -2.27
C SER A 257 -13.78 7.94 -1.77
N LYS A 258 -12.97 9.01 -1.61
CA LYS A 258 -13.47 10.32 -1.14
C LYS A 258 -14.51 10.91 -2.08
N SER A 259 -14.31 10.84 -3.41
CA SER A 259 -15.24 11.43 -4.40
C SER A 259 -16.63 10.80 -4.38
N ILE A 260 -16.72 9.52 -4.00
CA ILE A 260 -17.98 8.77 -3.90
C ILE A 260 -18.64 8.96 -2.53
N LEU A 261 -17.85 9.15 -1.47
CA LEU A 261 -18.35 9.26 -0.11
C LEU A 261 -18.76 10.70 0.28
N SER A 262 -18.03 11.72 -0.18
CA SER A 262 -18.30 13.12 0.18
C SER A 262 -19.71 13.60 -0.21
N PRO A 263 -20.27 13.27 -1.39
CA PRO A 263 -21.61 13.69 -1.77
C PRO A 263 -22.73 13.18 -0.84
N ILE A 264 -22.49 12.07 -0.12
CA ILE A 264 -23.44 11.50 0.83
C ILE A 264 -23.12 11.87 2.28
N GLY A 265 -22.28 12.88 2.49
CA GLY A 265 -21.95 13.43 3.83
C GLY A 265 -20.93 12.64 4.61
N ILE A 266 -20.11 11.78 3.96
CA ILE A 266 -19.00 11.08 4.59
C ILE A 266 -17.69 11.68 4.07
N ASP A 267 -17.06 12.55 4.85
CA ASP A 267 -15.75 13.10 4.50
C ASP A 267 -14.64 12.24 5.11
N ILE A 268 -13.77 11.71 4.23
CA ILE A 268 -12.59 10.94 4.62
C ILE A 268 -11.31 11.67 4.19
N PRO A 269 -10.30 11.76 5.04
CA PRO A 269 -9.07 12.47 4.74
C PRO A 269 -8.10 11.60 3.92
N VAL A 270 -8.54 11.05 2.80
CA VAL A 270 -7.71 10.27 1.89
C VAL A 270 -7.20 11.18 0.78
N TYR A 271 -5.88 11.36 0.70
CA TYR A 271 -5.22 12.17 -0.31
C TYR A 271 -4.45 11.29 -1.31
N PRO A 272 -4.54 11.57 -2.63
CA PRO A 272 -3.82 10.83 -3.67
C PRO A 272 -2.33 11.24 -3.69
N VAL A 273 -1.48 10.48 -3.02
CA VAL A 273 -0.04 10.70 -3.05
C VAL A 273 0.55 9.93 -4.23
N LYS A 274 1.00 10.68 -5.22
CA LYS A 274 1.57 10.12 -6.44
C LYS A 274 2.89 9.42 -6.16
N GLY A 275 3.04 8.22 -6.72
CA GLY A 275 4.26 7.43 -6.68
C GLY A 275 4.69 6.99 -8.06
N TYR A 276 5.95 6.58 -8.16
CA TYR A 276 6.56 6.17 -9.42
C TYR A 276 7.17 4.80 -9.29
N SER A 277 7.12 4.02 -10.36
CA SER A 277 7.88 2.78 -10.46
C SER A 277 8.53 2.61 -11.83
N LEU A 278 9.54 1.77 -11.83
CA LEU A 278 10.37 1.40 -12.95
C LEU A 278 10.57 -0.10 -12.89
N THR A 279 10.23 -0.83 -13.96
CA THR A 279 10.45 -2.27 -14.07
C THR A 279 11.57 -2.52 -15.07
N LEU A 280 12.54 -3.38 -14.70
CA LEU A 280 13.73 -3.68 -15.48
C LEU A 280 13.94 -5.19 -15.55
N PRO A 281 14.27 -5.77 -16.71
CA PRO A 281 14.75 -7.14 -16.81
C PRO A 281 16.08 -7.32 -16.10
N VAL A 282 16.25 -8.46 -15.44
CA VAL A 282 17.53 -8.89 -14.88
C VAL A 282 18.35 -9.56 -15.98
N ILE A 283 19.58 -9.09 -16.17
CA ILE A 283 20.55 -9.66 -17.13
C ILE A 283 21.73 -10.36 -16.46
N ASN A 284 21.97 -10.07 -15.17
CA ASN A 284 22.97 -10.76 -14.37
C ASN A 284 22.42 -10.98 -12.96
N GLU A 285 22.12 -12.22 -12.64
CA GLU A 285 21.50 -12.59 -11.37
C GLU A 285 22.40 -12.34 -10.15
N GLN A 286 23.70 -12.50 -10.33
CA GLN A 286 24.68 -12.29 -9.24
C GLN A 286 24.87 -10.82 -8.91
N GLN A 287 24.49 -9.91 -9.83
CA GLN A 287 24.59 -8.46 -9.71
C GLN A 287 23.20 -7.79 -9.54
N ALA A 288 22.20 -8.58 -9.19
CA ALA A 288 20.83 -8.12 -8.94
C ALA A 288 20.43 -8.44 -7.49
N PRO A 289 19.41 -7.75 -6.92
CA PRO A 289 18.96 -8.07 -5.58
C PRO A 289 18.40 -9.51 -5.49
N THR A 290 18.53 -10.15 -4.33
CA THR A 290 17.93 -11.46 -4.07
C THR A 290 16.48 -11.36 -3.61
N SER A 291 16.14 -10.29 -2.88
CA SER A 291 14.80 -10.04 -2.35
C SER A 291 14.41 -8.56 -2.52
N THR A 292 14.15 -7.88 -1.43
CA THR A 292 13.87 -6.44 -1.41
C THR A 292 14.97 -5.66 -0.70
N ILE A 293 15.47 -4.64 -1.37
CA ILE A 293 16.33 -3.60 -0.78
C ILE A 293 15.52 -2.33 -0.62
N MET A 294 15.53 -1.75 0.58
CA MET A 294 15.01 -0.40 0.83
C MET A 294 16.17 0.56 1.05
N ASP A 295 16.41 1.45 0.10
CA ASP A 295 17.38 2.55 0.28
C ASP A 295 16.75 3.67 1.11
N GLU A 296 17.15 3.77 2.37
CA GLU A 296 16.61 4.74 3.32
C GLU A 296 16.96 6.21 2.98
N THR A 297 18.01 6.43 2.21
CA THR A 297 18.42 7.78 1.77
C THR A 297 17.41 8.36 0.78
N TYR A 298 17.02 7.56 -0.21
CA TYR A 298 16.13 8.00 -1.29
C TYR A 298 14.67 7.54 -1.10
N LYS A 299 14.41 6.69 -0.08
CA LYS A 299 13.11 6.04 0.13
C LYS A 299 12.62 5.33 -1.14
N VAL A 300 13.51 4.53 -1.72
CA VAL A 300 13.29 3.73 -2.91
C VAL A 300 13.47 2.26 -2.57
N ALA A 301 12.46 1.46 -2.91
CA ALA A 301 12.50 0.01 -2.82
C ALA A 301 12.92 -0.60 -4.16
N LEU A 302 13.79 -1.61 -4.12
CA LEU A 302 14.17 -2.44 -5.25
C LEU A 302 13.77 -3.87 -4.93
N THR A 303 12.74 -4.37 -5.60
CA THR A 303 12.17 -5.69 -5.31
C THR A 303 12.45 -6.64 -6.47
N ARG A 304 12.99 -7.82 -6.15
CA ARG A 304 13.18 -8.89 -7.11
C ARG A 304 11.89 -9.68 -7.31
N PHE A 305 11.45 -9.76 -8.55
CA PHE A 305 10.59 -10.82 -9.06
C PHE A 305 11.47 -11.79 -9.88
N ASP A 306 10.97 -12.84 -10.45
CA ASP A 306 11.82 -13.89 -11.07
C ASP A 306 12.94 -13.33 -11.98
N HIS A 307 12.58 -12.85 -13.16
CA HIS A 307 13.54 -12.33 -14.15
C HIS A 307 13.55 -10.81 -14.29
N ARG A 308 12.96 -10.09 -13.33
CA ARG A 308 12.86 -8.62 -13.35
C ARG A 308 12.94 -8.05 -11.95
N ILE A 309 13.33 -6.78 -11.88
CA ILE A 309 13.20 -6.01 -10.65
C ILE A 309 12.17 -4.90 -10.82
N ARG A 310 11.49 -4.56 -9.74
CA ARG A 310 10.68 -3.36 -9.61
C ARG A 310 11.39 -2.37 -8.71
N VAL A 311 11.64 -1.18 -9.24
CA VAL A 311 12.21 -0.05 -8.51
C VAL A 311 11.07 0.93 -8.28
N ALA A 312 10.66 1.10 -7.04
CA ALA A 312 9.51 1.95 -6.72
C ALA A 312 9.82 2.84 -5.52
N GLY A 313 9.36 4.06 -5.59
CA GLY A 313 9.61 5.00 -4.50
C GLY A 313 9.18 6.39 -4.87
N THR A 314 9.77 7.33 -4.18
CA THR A 314 9.49 8.76 -4.26
C THR A 314 7.99 9.08 -4.15
N ALA A 315 7.68 10.27 -3.70
CA ALA A 315 6.33 10.73 -3.52
C ALA A 315 6.17 12.13 -4.06
N GLU A 316 5.00 12.43 -4.62
CA GLU A 316 4.67 13.78 -5.05
C GLU A 316 3.24 14.14 -4.62
N LEU A 317 3.10 15.30 -3.99
CA LEU A 317 1.82 15.87 -3.65
C LEU A 317 1.33 16.74 -4.82
N ALA A 318 0.67 16.09 -5.78
CA ALA A 318 0.26 16.68 -7.07
C ALA A 318 -1.22 16.43 -7.43
N GLY A 319 -2.02 15.91 -6.47
CA GLY A 319 -3.37 15.46 -6.76
C GLY A 319 -3.38 14.31 -7.78
N PHE A 320 -4.41 14.24 -8.61
CA PHE A 320 -4.59 13.21 -9.64
C PHE A 320 -3.87 13.54 -10.98
N ASP A 321 -2.61 14.00 -10.93
CA ASP A 321 -1.80 14.24 -12.11
C ASP A 321 -1.09 12.95 -12.56
N PRO A 322 -1.47 12.30 -13.70
CA PRO A 322 -0.89 11.05 -14.15
C PRO A 322 0.43 11.20 -14.93
N SER A 323 0.99 12.41 -15.04
CA SER A 323 2.20 12.66 -15.81
C SER A 323 3.42 11.91 -15.25
N LEU A 324 4.40 11.62 -16.11
CA LEU A 324 5.67 10.96 -15.74
C LEU A 324 6.84 11.94 -15.94
N PRO A 325 7.11 12.87 -15.01
CA PRO A 325 8.20 13.83 -15.16
C PRO A 325 9.56 13.14 -15.22
N THR A 326 10.37 13.46 -16.22
CA THR A 326 11.70 12.86 -16.44
C THR A 326 12.60 12.97 -15.19
N LYS A 327 12.51 14.07 -14.45
CA LYS A 327 13.29 14.28 -13.21
C LYS A 327 12.96 13.27 -12.11
N ARG A 328 11.70 12.81 -12.03
CA ARG A 328 11.27 11.82 -11.02
C ARG A 328 11.76 10.43 -11.40
N ILE A 329 11.65 10.07 -12.68
CA ILE A 329 12.19 8.82 -13.23
C ILE A 329 13.72 8.79 -13.09
N ALA A 330 14.41 9.91 -13.29
CA ALA A 330 15.86 9.99 -13.11
C ALA A 330 16.31 9.62 -11.69
N THR A 331 15.51 9.91 -10.66
CA THR A 331 15.81 9.49 -9.28
C THR A 331 15.80 7.96 -9.14
N LEU A 332 14.79 7.28 -9.70
CA LEU A 332 14.71 5.81 -9.65
C LEU A 332 15.88 5.18 -10.42
N LYS A 333 16.19 5.71 -11.62
CA LYS A 333 17.36 5.27 -12.40
C LYS A 333 18.67 5.47 -11.65
N HIS A 334 18.85 6.63 -11.00
CA HIS A 334 20.04 6.91 -10.20
C HIS A 334 20.25 5.88 -9.12
N VAL A 335 19.20 5.53 -8.35
CA VAL A 335 19.29 4.56 -7.27
C VAL A 335 19.66 3.18 -7.80
N VAL A 336 18.97 2.66 -8.81
CA VAL A 336 19.25 1.32 -9.33
C VAL A 336 20.62 1.25 -10.02
N SER A 337 21.06 2.31 -10.74
CA SER A 337 22.38 2.37 -11.35
C SER A 337 23.51 2.41 -10.30
N ASN A 338 23.24 2.99 -9.14
CA ASN A 338 24.21 3.05 -8.05
C ASN A 338 24.31 1.69 -7.32
N LEU A 339 23.19 1.01 -7.09
CA LEU A 339 23.17 -0.25 -6.36
C LEU A 339 23.50 -1.46 -7.24
N PHE A 340 22.94 -1.55 -8.45
CA PHE A 340 22.99 -2.71 -9.34
C PHE A 340 23.28 -2.34 -10.79
N PRO A 341 24.41 -1.66 -11.11
CA PRO A 341 24.68 -1.11 -12.43
C PRO A 341 24.81 -2.17 -13.54
N GLN A 342 25.20 -3.40 -13.19
CA GLN A 342 25.44 -4.51 -14.11
C GLN A 342 24.37 -5.61 -14.02
N GLY A 343 23.38 -5.44 -13.13
CA GLY A 343 22.36 -6.44 -12.87
C GLY A 343 21.16 -6.39 -13.80
N VAL A 344 20.93 -5.24 -14.47
CA VAL A 344 19.67 -4.93 -15.13
C VAL A 344 19.87 -4.27 -16.50
N ASP A 345 18.88 -4.44 -17.40
CA ASP A 345 18.85 -3.79 -18.71
C ASP A 345 18.00 -2.51 -18.68
N PHE A 346 18.67 -1.37 -18.71
CA PHE A 346 18.02 -0.05 -18.76
C PHE A 346 17.33 0.27 -20.09
N SER A 347 17.68 -0.42 -21.17
CA SER A 347 17.09 -0.18 -22.51
C SER A 347 15.64 -0.69 -22.59
N GLN A 348 15.28 -1.67 -21.75
CA GLN A 348 13.96 -2.26 -21.67
C GLN A 348 13.18 -1.80 -20.42
N ALA A 349 13.44 -0.60 -19.97
CA ALA A 349 12.79 -0.02 -18.79
C ALA A 349 11.33 0.32 -19.07
N ASP A 350 10.41 -0.20 -18.27
CA ASP A 350 9.00 0.15 -18.25
C ASP A 350 8.68 1.08 -17.08
N TYR A 351 7.95 2.18 -17.33
CA TYR A 351 7.67 3.25 -16.37
C TYR A 351 6.20 3.32 -16.04
N TRP A 352 5.90 3.52 -14.77
CA TRP A 352 4.53 3.63 -14.30
C TRP A 352 4.39 4.65 -13.18
N THR A 353 3.17 5.18 -13.01
CA THR A 353 2.77 6.04 -11.89
C THR A 353 1.39 5.65 -11.37
N GLY A 354 1.17 5.84 -10.08
CA GLY A 354 -0.12 5.61 -9.45
C GLY A 354 -0.31 6.45 -8.20
N PHE A 355 -1.52 6.42 -7.66
CA PHE A 355 -1.97 7.28 -6.57
C PHE A 355 -2.17 6.46 -5.30
N ARG A 356 -1.28 6.63 -4.33
CA ARG A 356 -1.39 6.00 -3.01
C ARG A 356 -2.51 6.66 -2.22
N PRO A 357 -3.50 5.92 -1.73
CA PRO A 357 -4.60 6.49 -0.93
C PRO A 357 -4.14 6.77 0.50
N MET A 358 -3.51 7.91 0.73
CA MET A 358 -2.87 8.23 2.01
C MET A 358 -3.83 8.88 2.98
N THR A 359 -4.05 8.25 4.13
CA THR A 359 -4.64 8.87 5.31
C THR A 359 -3.59 9.68 6.07
N PRO A 360 -3.95 10.75 6.80
CA PRO A 360 -2.97 11.60 7.51
C PRO A 360 -2.33 10.92 8.72
N ASP A 361 -2.96 9.87 9.25
CA ASP A 361 -2.47 9.05 10.37
C ASP A 361 -1.81 7.74 9.91
N GLY A 362 -1.86 7.43 8.60
CA GLY A 362 -1.31 6.22 7.99
C GLY A 362 -2.16 4.96 8.18
N THR A 363 -3.12 4.97 9.11
CA THR A 363 -4.02 3.84 9.38
C THR A 363 -5.11 3.75 8.30
N PRO A 364 -5.40 2.59 7.70
CA PRO A 364 -6.51 2.46 6.75
C PRO A 364 -7.87 2.67 7.43
N ILE A 365 -8.88 2.96 6.62
CA ILE A 365 -10.26 3.17 7.05
C ILE A 365 -11.04 1.89 6.76
N ILE A 366 -11.33 1.11 7.81
CA ILE A 366 -12.00 -0.18 7.72
C ILE A 366 -13.21 -0.17 8.65
N GLY A 367 -14.39 -0.45 8.12
CA GLY A 367 -15.56 -0.61 8.98
C GLY A 367 -16.81 0.13 8.53
N ASN A 368 -17.71 0.30 9.48
CA ASN A 368 -19.03 0.89 9.31
C ASN A 368 -18.94 2.39 9.03
N THR A 369 -19.98 2.90 8.38
CA THR A 369 -20.23 4.33 8.22
C THR A 369 -21.47 4.74 9.04
N GLN A 370 -21.97 5.96 8.76
CA GLN A 370 -23.27 6.42 9.28
C GLN A 370 -24.45 5.71 8.64
N TYR A 371 -24.28 5.06 7.49
CA TYR A 371 -25.30 4.25 6.84
C TYR A 371 -25.20 2.80 7.32
N THR A 372 -26.34 2.17 7.63
CA THR A 372 -26.37 0.85 8.27
C THR A 372 -25.78 -0.28 7.42
N ASN A 373 -25.79 -0.08 6.08
CA ASN A 373 -25.37 -1.08 5.11
C ASN A 373 -24.21 -0.62 4.20
N LEU A 374 -23.52 0.45 4.57
CA LEU A 374 -22.34 0.94 3.86
C LEU A 374 -21.08 0.79 4.70
N TYR A 375 -20.10 0.14 4.13
CA TYR A 375 -18.80 -0.13 4.74
C TYR A 375 -17.68 0.48 3.91
N THR A 376 -16.55 0.73 4.55
CA THR A 376 -15.33 1.19 3.91
C THR A 376 -14.19 0.21 4.11
N ASN A 377 -13.36 0.02 3.10
CA ASN A 377 -12.05 -0.63 3.20
C ASN A 377 -11.09 0.10 2.26
N THR A 378 -10.47 1.16 2.73
CA THR A 378 -9.71 2.10 1.90
C THR A 378 -8.62 2.83 2.70
N GLY A 379 -7.83 3.68 2.03
CA GLY A 379 -6.86 4.53 2.73
C GLY A 379 -5.59 3.81 3.19
N HIS A 380 -5.19 2.72 2.55
CA HIS A 380 -4.04 1.87 2.95
C HIS A 380 -2.67 2.48 2.62
N GLY A 381 -2.61 3.65 2.01
CA GLY A 381 -1.37 4.36 1.72
C GLY A 381 -0.39 3.56 0.88
N THR A 382 0.83 3.40 1.38
CA THR A 382 1.91 2.63 0.73
C THR A 382 1.87 1.14 1.03
N LEU A 383 1.04 0.69 1.97
CA LEU A 383 1.07 -0.66 2.54
C LEU A 383 -0.17 -1.50 2.18
N GLY A 384 -0.91 -1.08 1.15
CA GLY A 384 -2.12 -1.78 0.73
C GLY A 384 -1.89 -3.24 0.39
N TRP A 385 -0.79 -3.59 -0.28
CA TRP A 385 -0.44 -4.98 -0.57
C TRP A 385 -0.17 -5.78 0.72
N THR A 386 0.66 -5.24 1.62
CA THR A 386 0.96 -5.86 2.92
C THR A 386 -0.29 -6.11 3.76
N MET A 387 -1.26 -5.19 3.76
CA MET A 387 -2.43 -5.20 4.65
C MET A 387 -3.68 -5.81 4.01
N ALA A 388 -3.68 -6.15 2.73
CA ALA A 388 -4.88 -6.47 1.97
C ALA A 388 -5.71 -7.61 2.58
N CYS A 389 -5.09 -8.77 2.83
CA CYS A 389 -5.78 -9.94 3.36
C CYS A 389 -6.30 -9.68 4.79
N GLY A 390 -5.49 -9.04 5.64
CA GLY A 390 -5.89 -8.72 7.02
C GLY A 390 -7.03 -7.71 7.09
N SER A 391 -7.01 -6.67 6.25
CA SER A 391 -8.09 -5.69 6.14
C SER A 391 -9.40 -6.32 5.69
N ALA A 392 -9.32 -7.23 4.71
CA ALA A 392 -10.47 -7.93 4.17
C ALA A 392 -11.10 -8.88 5.20
N ASP A 393 -10.27 -9.59 5.94
CA ASP A 393 -10.70 -10.51 6.99
C ASP A 393 -11.37 -9.76 8.16
N ILE A 394 -10.78 -8.64 8.61
CA ILE A 394 -11.36 -7.74 9.62
C ILE A 394 -12.73 -7.22 9.15
N LEU A 395 -12.83 -6.75 7.89
CA LEU A 395 -14.09 -6.27 7.32
C LEU A 395 -15.15 -7.40 7.29
N THR A 396 -14.75 -8.58 6.87
CA THR A 396 -15.63 -9.75 6.76
C THR A 396 -16.17 -10.17 8.12
N GLU A 397 -15.33 -10.24 9.15
CA GLU A 397 -15.80 -10.52 10.52
C GLU A 397 -16.80 -9.48 11.02
N LEU A 398 -16.55 -8.20 10.70
CA LEU A 398 -17.44 -7.11 11.07
C LEU A 398 -18.81 -7.27 10.41
N MET A 399 -18.84 -7.53 9.09
CA MET A 399 -20.08 -7.70 8.34
C MET A 399 -20.85 -8.97 8.75
N ALA A 400 -20.14 -10.07 8.98
CA ALA A 400 -20.74 -11.34 9.42
C ALA A 400 -21.32 -11.27 10.86
N SER A 401 -20.85 -10.34 11.69
CA SER A 401 -21.34 -10.16 13.07
C SER A 401 -22.68 -9.43 13.16
N ASN A 402 -23.31 -9.06 12.03
CA ASN A 402 -24.57 -8.32 11.99
C ASN A 402 -24.60 -7.05 12.88
N GLY A 403 -23.46 -6.39 13.01
CA GLY A 403 -23.30 -5.15 13.77
C GLY A 403 -23.01 -5.30 15.26
N GLU A 404 -22.84 -6.53 15.76
CA GLU A 404 -22.42 -6.78 17.15
C GLU A 404 -20.96 -6.35 17.39
N LYS A 405 -20.09 -6.54 16.40
CA LYS A 405 -18.70 -6.04 16.41
C LYS A 405 -18.63 -4.62 15.87
N ARG A 406 -17.87 -3.78 16.54
CA ARG A 406 -17.51 -2.41 16.05
C ARG A 406 -16.02 -2.21 16.24
N ILE A 407 -15.36 -1.70 15.22
CA ILE A 407 -13.93 -1.37 15.26
C ILE A 407 -13.80 0.14 15.12
N SER A 408 -14.10 0.86 16.20
CA SER A 408 -14.14 2.33 16.19
C SER A 408 -12.82 2.97 15.81
N GLU A 409 -11.70 2.36 16.22
CA GLU A 409 -10.35 2.85 15.94
C GLU A 409 -9.92 2.76 14.47
N LEU A 410 -10.57 1.89 13.67
CA LEU A 410 -10.30 1.76 12.23
C LEU A 410 -11.39 2.40 11.37
N SER A 411 -12.56 2.70 11.95
CA SER A 411 -13.71 3.24 11.20
C SER A 411 -13.49 4.71 10.82
N VAL A 412 -14.34 5.21 9.92
CA VAL A 412 -14.37 6.62 9.52
C VAL A 412 -14.63 7.56 10.69
N ASN A 413 -15.31 7.08 11.73
CA ASN A 413 -15.69 7.86 12.92
C ASN A 413 -14.49 8.40 13.71
N ARG A 414 -13.29 7.82 13.55
CA ARG A 414 -12.07 8.36 14.20
C ARG A 414 -11.66 9.74 13.68
N TYR A 415 -12.24 10.19 12.56
CA TYR A 415 -12.04 11.53 12.00
C TYR A 415 -13.23 12.47 12.24
N ALA A 416 -14.31 11.97 12.83
CA ALA A 416 -15.42 12.81 13.26
C ALA A 416 -14.98 13.57 14.51
N SER A 417 -14.68 14.85 14.35
CA SER A 417 -14.36 15.83 15.43
C SER A 417 -15.61 16.59 15.81
#